data_d0ed3d9f5af90e51fc37b408794525cf
#
_entry.id   d0ed3d9f5af90e51fc37b408794525cf
#
_cell.length_a   1.000
_cell.length_b   1.000
_cell.length_c   1.000
_cell.angle_alpha   90.00
_cell.angle_beta   90.00
_cell.angle_gamma   90.00
#
_symmetry.space_group_name_H-M   'P 1'
#
loop_
_entity.id
_entity.type
_entity.pdbx_description
1 polymer ?
#
loop_
_entity_poly.entity_id
_entity_poly.type
_entity_poly.pdbx_seq_one_letter_code
_entity_poly.pdbx_strand_id
1 'polypeptide(L)'
;YDCRAYPNFSKHKGKNKVAMLYLRKKSIFMQRTFKSKIGILTHILLLITIILLFYSMWIKSIIFLVITLIINVLFVPSFIHTEYIFNNNMLYIKSGYLPVIKIKLDIISEIISHPKKNSLFTTNPTKRYALSSDQIILYCKDNRRIAISPYDKEGFIRETIKCNPDIKITK
;
A
#
# COMPACT_ATOMS: atom_id res chain seq x y z
N TYR A 1 -0.30 -4.42 -22.02
CA TYR A 1 -1.46 -5.06 -21.38
C TYR A 1 -2.42 -3.95 -21.00
N ASP A 2 -3.51 -3.87 -21.76
CA ASP A 2 -4.42 -2.72 -21.78
C ASP A 2 -5.42 -2.81 -20.63
N CYS A 3 -5.45 -1.85 -19.73
CA CYS A 3 -6.48 -1.73 -18.69
C CYS A 3 -7.87 -1.39 -19.27
N ARG A 4 -7.96 -1.14 -20.60
CA ARG A 4 -9.19 -0.71 -21.27
C ARG A 4 -10.07 -1.85 -21.82
N ALA A 5 -9.59 -3.08 -21.87
CA ALA A 5 -10.31 -4.16 -22.55
C ALA A 5 -11.22 -4.92 -21.59
N TYR A 6 -12.32 -4.30 -21.17
CA TYR A 6 -13.53 -5.03 -20.83
C TYR A 6 -14.65 -4.63 -21.78
N PRO A 7 -14.98 -5.47 -22.77
CA PRO A 7 -16.16 -5.25 -23.59
C PRO A 7 -17.42 -5.39 -22.72
N ASN A 8 -18.33 -4.44 -22.88
CA ASN A 8 -19.70 -4.49 -22.37
C ASN A 8 -20.37 -5.77 -22.86
N PHE A 9 -20.46 -6.79 -22.03
CA PHE A 9 -21.17 -8.02 -22.34
C PHE A 9 -22.62 -7.92 -21.88
N SER A 10 -23.48 -7.38 -22.75
CA SER A 10 -24.90 -7.53 -22.62
C SER A 10 -25.32 -8.82 -23.32
N LYS A 11 -26.00 -9.70 -22.57
CA LYS A 11 -26.89 -10.78 -23.00
C LYS A 11 -26.34 -11.86 -23.94
N HIS A 12 -25.88 -12.95 -23.36
CA HIS A 12 -26.19 -14.30 -23.83
C HIS A 12 -26.17 -15.28 -22.65
N LYS A 13 -27.34 -15.69 -22.18
CA LYS A 13 -27.57 -16.76 -21.20
C LYS A 13 -27.26 -18.10 -21.86
N GLY A 14 -26.20 -18.80 -21.44
CA GLY A 14 -26.08 -20.22 -21.72
C GLY A 14 -24.71 -20.85 -21.88
N LYS A 15 -23.62 -20.09 -22.12
CA LYS A 15 -22.25 -20.66 -22.24
C LYS A 15 -21.25 -20.11 -21.19
N ASN A 16 -21.74 -19.57 -20.10
CA ASN A 16 -20.98 -18.59 -19.30
C ASN A 16 -20.27 -19.12 -18.04
N LYS A 17 -20.45 -20.39 -17.62
CA LYS A 17 -19.69 -20.87 -16.44
C LYS A 17 -18.20 -21.04 -16.75
N VAL A 18 -17.86 -21.57 -17.92
CA VAL A 18 -16.46 -21.79 -18.32
C VAL A 18 -15.79 -20.46 -18.67
N ALA A 19 -16.50 -19.57 -19.40
CA ALA A 19 -15.99 -18.23 -19.68
C ALA A 19 -15.83 -17.39 -18.40
N MET A 20 -16.76 -17.46 -17.44
CA MET A 20 -16.60 -16.81 -16.13
C MET A 20 -15.44 -17.36 -15.31
N LEU A 21 -15.21 -18.66 -15.34
CA LEU A 21 -14.05 -19.29 -14.70
C LEU A 21 -12.75 -18.87 -15.39
N TYR A 22 -12.75 -18.77 -16.73
CA TYR A 22 -11.59 -18.26 -17.48
C TYR A 22 -11.33 -16.78 -17.22
N LEU A 23 -12.36 -15.96 -17.15
CA LEU A 23 -12.25 -14.53 -16.81
C LEU A 23 -11.85 -14.33 -15.35
N ARG A 24 -12.37 -15.13 -14.43
CA ARG A 24 -11.95 -15.15 -13.02
C ARG A 24 -10.50 -15.59 -12.85
N LYS A 25 -10.04 -16.57 -13.63
CA LYS A 25 -8.65 -17.03 -13.65
C LYS A 25 -7.74 -15.99 -14.32
N LYS A 26 -8.22 -15.28 -15.35
CA LYS A 26 -7.49 -14.18 -16.02
C LYS A 26 -7.43 -12.93 -15.15
N SER A 27 -8.47 -12.61 -14.37
CA SER A 27 -8.43 -11.47 -13.43
C SER A 27 -7.50 -11.72 -12.24
N ILE A 28 -7.35 -12.98 -11.81
CA ILE A 28 -6.35 -13.38 -10.79
C ILE A 28 -4.92 -13.23 -11.35
N PHE A 29 -4.74 -13.35 -12.67
CA PHE A 29 -3.42 -13.26 -13.32
C PHE A 29 -2.92 -11.82 -13.53
N MET A 30 -3.77 -10.80 -13.35
CA MET A 30 -3.38 -9.39 -13.46
C MET A 30 -3.14 -8.68 -12.12
N GLN A 31 -3.13 -9.42 -11.03
CA GLN A 31 -2.83 -8.87 -9.73
C GLN A 31 -1.33 -8.61 -9.59
N ARG A 32 -0.91 -7.35 -9.60
CA ARG A 32 0.47 -6.96 -9.30
C ARG A 32 0.60 -6.47 -7.88
N THR A 33 1.55 -7.06 -7.17
CA THR A 33 1.82 -6.73 -5.77
C THR A 33 3.17 -6.03 -5.67
N PHE A 34 3.19 -4.87 -5.04
CA PHE A 34 4.41 -4.12 -4.71
C PHE A 34 4.59 -4.12 -3.20
N LYS A 35 5.76 -4.52 -2.73
CA LYS A 35 6.11 -4.47 -1.30
C LYS A 35 6.45 -3.04 -0.90
N SER A 36 6.17 -2.68 0.33
CA SER A 36 6.60 -1.41 0.90
C SER A 36 8.09 -1.41 1.20
N LYS A 37 8.76 -0.28 0.94
CA LYS A 37 10.13 -0.05 1.38
C LYS A 37 10.14 0.26 2.87
N ILE A 38 10.89 -0.52 3.64
CA ILE A 38 11.05 -0.31 5.09
C ILE A 38 12.15 0.72 5.29
N GLY A 39 11.86 1.80 6.01
CA GLY A 39 12.83 2.85 6.31
C GLY A 39 13.71 2.54 7.53
N ILE A 40 14.81 3.25 7.66
CA ILE A 40 15.74 3.14 8.81
C ILE A 40 14.99 3.41 10.12
N LEU A 41 14.10 4.38 10.15
CA LEU A 41 13.31 4.72 11.34
C LEU A 41 12.49 3.52 11.84
N THR A 42 11.91 2.75 10.91
CA THR A 42 11.14 1.54 11.25
C THR A 42 12.02 0.45 11.84
N HIS A 43 13.27 0.27 11.33
CA HIS A 43 14.22 -0.67 11.91
C HIS A 43 14.64 -0.27 13.31
N ILE A 44 14.91 1.02 13.55
CA ILE A 44 15.24 1.55 14.87
C ILE A 44 14.07 1.30 15.85
N LEU A 45 12.85 1.60 15.43
CA LEU A 45 11.66 1.37 16.26
C LEU A 45 11.50 -0.12 16.61
N LEU A 46 11.71 -1.00 15.64
CA LEU A 46 11.64 -2.44 15.86
C LEU A 46 12.73 -2.93 16.83
N LEU A 47 13.94 -2.41 16.70
CA LEU A 47 15.05 -2.72 17.62
C LEU A 47 14.72 -2.26 19.04
N ILE A 48 14.15 -1.07 19.23
CA ILE A 48 13.72 -0.56 20.54
C ILE A 48 12.68 -1.50 21.17
N THR A 49 11.67 -1.97 20.40
CA THR A 49 10.64 -2.86 20.93
C THR A 49 11.21 -4.20 21.38
N ILE A 50 12.21 -4.73 20.67
CA ILE A 50 12.93 -5.96 21.05
C ILE A 50 13.73 -5.75 22.35
N ILE A 51 14.45 -4.63 22.45
CA ILE A 51 15.22 -4.28 23.68
C ILE A 51 14.27 -4.18 24.89
N LEU A 52 13.12 -3.52 24.73
CA LEU A 52 12.11 -3.41 25.77
C LEU A 52 11.58 -4.79 26.21
N LEU A 53 11.47 -5.73 25.28
CA LEU A 53 11.04 -7.09 25.59
C LEU A 53 12.08 -7.81 26.45
N PHE A 54 13.37 -7.73 26.11
CA PHE A 54 14.45 -8.27 26.94
C PHE A 54 14.53 -7.61 28.31
N TYR A 55 14.38 -6.28 28.35
CA TYR A 55 14.37 -5.54 29.61
C TYR A 55 13.21 -5.96 30.52
N SER A 56 12.03 -6.24 29.95
CA SER A 56 10.88 -6.74 30.72
C SER A 56 11.14 -8.10 31.37
N MET A 57 11.87 -8.97 30.67
CA MET A 57 12.31 -10.26 31.24
C MET A 57 13.29 -10.07 32.40
N TRP A 58 14.18 -9.09 32.29
CA TRP A 58 15.16 -8.79 33.35
C TRP A 58 14.51 -8.33 34.66
N ILE A 59 13.48 -7.48 34.56
CA ILE A 59 12.75 -6.96 35.74
C ILE A 59 11.89 -8.05 36.40
N LYS A 60 11.65 -9.21 35.74
CA LYS A 60 10.81 -10.29 36.22
C LYS A 60 9.34 -9.87 36.52
N SER A 61 8.88 -8.77 35.91
CA SER A 61 7.52 -8.28 36.04
C SER A 61 6.63 -8.89 34.97
N ILE A 62 5.72 -9.79 35.36
CA ILE A 62 4.80 -10.47 34.45
C ILE A 62 3.91 -9.47 33.72
N ILE A 63 3.42 -8.44 34.41
CA ILE A 63 2.53 -7.42 33.82
C ILE A 63 3.27 -6.68 32.69
N PHE A 64 4.50 -6.22 32.95
CA PHE A 64 5.29 -5.49 31.97
C PHE A 64 5.68 -6.38 30.78
N LEU A 65 5.96 -7.65 31.01
CA LEU A 65 6.25 -8.63 29.97
C LEU A 65 5.01 -8.86 29.06
N VAL A 66 3.83 -9.01 29.62
CA VAL A 66 2.60 -9.20 28.83
C VAL A 66 2.31 -7.97 27.96
N ILE A 67 2.45 -6.76 28.52
CA ILE A 67 2.22 -5.52 27.78
C ILE A 67 3.21 -5.39 26.60
N THR A 68 4.50 -5.60 26.84
CA THR A 68 5.53 -5.51 25.79
C THR A 68 5.34 -6.59 24.71
N LEU A 69 4.91 -7.79 25.08
CA LEU A 69 4.61 -8.87 24.16
C LEU A 69 3.41 -8.53 23.27
N ILE A 70 2.33 -7.99 23.82
CA ILE A 70 1.16 -7.53 23.05
C ILE A 70 1.57 -6.43 22.05
N ILE A 71 2.36 -5.46 22.50
CA ILE A 71 2.88 -4.40 21.63
C ILE A 71 3.68 -5.02 20.46
N ASN A 72 4.60 -5.93 20.72
CA ASN A 72 5.38 -6.58 19.67
C ASN A 72 4.50 -7.36 18.68
N VAL A 73 3.56 -8.15 19.16
CA VAL A 73 2.65 -8.96 18.30
C VAL A 73 1.80 -8.07 17.40
N LEU A 74 1.37 -6.89 17.84
CA LEU A 74 0.56 -5.98 17.04
C LEU A 74 1.40 -5.10 16.09
N PHE A 75 2.53 -4.58 16.55
CA PHE A 75 3.33 -3.63 15.78
C PHE A 75 4.23 -4.28 14.75
N VAL A 76 4.91 -5.38 15.08
CA VAL A 76 5.88 -6.02 14.18
C VAL A 76 5.26 -6.41 12.84
N PRO A 77 4.11 -7.10 12.76
CA PRO A 77 3.50 -7.46 11.48
C PRO A 77 3.01 -6.25 10.68
N SER A 78 2.58 -5.17 11.36
CA SER A 78 2.15 -3.94 10.67
C SER A 78 3.28 -3.27 9.90
N PHE A 79 4.51 -3.39 10.37
CA PHE A 79 5.68 -2.83 9.70
C PHE A 79 6.26 -3.75 8.62
N ILE A 80 6.24 -5.07 8.83
CA ILE A 80 6.86 -6.02 7.90
C ILE A 80 5.96 -6.34 6.72
N HIS A 81 4.63 -6.41 6.91
CA HIS A 81 3.68 -6.89 5.90
C HIS A 81 2.85 -5.75 5.29
N THR A 82 3.49 -4.69 4.81
CA THR A 82 2.80 -3.66 4.05
C THR A 82 2.99 -3.89 2.55
N GLU A 83 1.87 -4.10 1.85
CA GLU A 83 1.82 -4.41 0.43
C GLU A 83 0.82 -3.50 -0.29
N TYR A 84 1.16 -3.13 -1.52
CA TYR A 84 0.33 -2.37 -2.45
C TYR A 84 -0.08 -3.28 -3.58
N ILE A 85 -1.38 -3.55 -3.71
CA ILE A 85 -1.91 -4.54 -4.66
C ILE A 85 -2.79 -3.81 -5.67
N PHE A 86 -2.43 -3.93 -6.95
CA PHE A 86 -3.26 -3.48 -8.07
C PHE A 86 -4.22 -4.59 -8.47
N ASN A 87 -5.51 -4.32 -8.44
CA ASN A 87 -6.54 -5.24 -8.92
C ASN A 87 -7.74 -4.46 -9.47
N ASN A 88 -8.13 -4.74 -10.72
CA ASN A 88 -9.34 -4.19 -11.37
C ASN A 88 -9.52 -2.67 -11.19
N ASN A 89 -8.51 -1.87 -11.61
CA ASN A 89 -8.53 -0.41 -11.51
C ASN A 89 -8.64 0.15 -10.07
N MET A 90 -8.32 -0.71 -9.09
CA MET A 90 -8.28 -0.35 -7.68
C MET A 90 -6.91 -0.64 -7.08
N LEU A 91 -6.42 0.28 -6.28
CA LEU A 91 -5.25 0.12 -5.45
C LEU A 91 -5.68 -0.30 -4.04
N TYR A 92 -5.24 -1.47 -3.62
CA TYR A 92 -5.42 -1.99 -2.27
C TYR A 92 -4.15 -1.78 -1.48
N ILE A 93 -4.25 -1.11 -0.35
CA ILE A 93 -3.15 -0.94 0.60
C ILE A 93 -3.43 -1.88 1.77
N LYS A 94 -2.59 -2.90 1.92
CA LYS A 94 -2.65 -3.86 3.02
C LYS A 94 -1.46 -3.62 3.93
N SER A 95 -1.72 -3.34 5.21
CA SER A 95 -0.68 -3.10 6.21
C SER A 95 -0.95 -3.96 7.44
N GLY A 96 -0.25 -5.08 7.57
CA GLY A 96 -0.39 -6.03 8.67
C GLY A 96 -1.83 -6.41 8.98
N TYR A 97 -2.25 -6.18 10.22
CA TYR A 97 -3.62 -6.44 10.70
C TYR A 97 -4.60 -5.29 10.46
N LEU A 98 -4.15 -4.16 9.90
CA LEU A 98 -5.03 -3.04 9.63
C LEU A 98 -6.02 -3.35 8.51
N PRO A 99 -7.21 -2.72 8.52
CA PRO A 99 -8.19 -2.92 7.46
C PRO A 99 -7.62 -2.51 6.10
N VAL A 100 -7.91 -3.29 5.09
CA VAL A 100 -7.46 -3.04 3.72
C VAL A 100 -8.11 -1.77 3.19
N ILE A 101 -7.29 -0.83 2.75
CA ILE A 101 -7.76 0.42 2.17
C ILE A 101 -7.85 0.27 0.66
N LYS A 102 -8.98 0.69 0.12
CA LYS A 102 -9.29 0.61 -1.31
C LYS A 102 -9.30 2.02 -1.90
N ILE A 103 -8.53 2.25 -2.95
CA ILE A 103 -8.45 3.52 -3.66
C ILE A 103 -8.72 3.24 -5.14
N LYS A 104 -9.69 3.94 -5.73
CA LYS A 104 -9.92 3.86 -7.18
C LYS A 104 -8.83 4.64 -7.90
N LEU A 105 -8.20 4.04 -8.92
CA LEU A 105 -7.13 4.70 -9.69
C LEU A 105 -7.64 5.90 -10.49
N ASP A 106 -8.91 5.92 -10.88
CA ASP A 106 -9.56 7.04 -11.59
C ASP A 106 -9.64 8.32 -10.76
N ILE A 107 -9.59 8.19 -9.41
CA ILE A 107 -9.63 9.34 -8.50
C ILE A 107 -8.24 10.00 -8.37
N ILE A 108 -7.17 9.30 -8.72
CA ILE A 108 -5.81 9.83 -8.63
C ILE A 108 -5.60 10.82 -9.76
N SER A 109 -5.29 12.08 -9.41
CA SER A 109 -5.04 13.16 -10.37
C SER A 109 -3.56 13.41 -10.62
N GLU A 110 -2.73 13.26 -9.58
CA GLU A 110 -1.31 13.56 -9.65
C GLU A 110 -0.47 12.64 -8.77
N ILE A 111 0.74 12.33 -9.21
CA ILE A 111 1.73 11.57 -8.45
C ILE A 111 3.00 12.41 -8.33
N ILE A 112 3.43 12.68 -7.09
CA ILE A 112 4.72 13.31 -6.81
C ILE A 112 5.70 12.23 -6.36
N SER A 113 6.74 11.98 -7.16
CA SER A 113 7.70 10.90 -6.90
C SER A 113 8.82 11.30 -5.93
N HIS A 114 9.18 12.59 -5.88
CA HIS A 114 10.22 13.11 -5.00
C HIS A 114 9.73 14.36 -4.28
N PRO A 115 8.95 14.22 -3.20
CA PRO A 115 8.54 15.39 -2.43
C PRO A 115 9.78 16.05 -1.84
N LYS A 116 10.00 17.33 -2.19
CA LYS A 116 11.11 18.12 -1.66
C LYS A 116 11.05 18.13 -0.13
N LYS A 117 12.16 17.84 0.53
CA LYS A 117 12.28 17.79 2.01
C LYS A 117 11.80 19.08 2.69
N ASN A 118 11.92 20.22 2.01
CA ASN A 118 11.50 21.53 2.51
C ASN A 118 10.00 21.80 2.36
N SER A 119 9.27 20.91 1.70
CA SER A 119 7.82 21.01 1.49
C SER A 119 7.01 20.27 2.56
N LEU A 120 7.61 19.94 3.71
CA LEU A 120 6.94 19.23 4.82
C LEU A 120 5.67 19.97 5.33
N PHE A 121 5.64 21.29 5.20
CA PHE A 121 4.49 22.12 5.60
C PHE A 121 3.41 22.23 4.53
N THR A 122 3.77 22.13 3.24
CA THR A 122 2.82 22.32 2.13
C THR A 122 2.23 20.99 1.62
N THR A 123 2.89 19.85 1.91
CA THR A 123 2.54 18.54 1.40
C THR A 123 2.21 17.53 2.51
N ASN A 124 1.64 17.97 3.62
CA ASN A 124 1.22 17.04 4.66
C ASN A 124 0.19 16.06 4.11
N PRO A 125 0.50 14.75 4.03
CA PRO A 125 -0.45 13.77 3.57
C PRO A 125 -1.61 13.65 4.55
N THR A 126 -2.84 13.63 4.04
CA THR A 126 -4.04 13.41 4.85
C THR A 126 -4.01 12.01 5.50
N LYS A 127 -3.40 11.05 4.78
CA LYS A 127 -3.18 9.69 5.30
C LYS A 127 -1.80 9.19 4.91
N ARG A 128 -1.06 8.66 5.88
CA ARG A 128 0.31 8.17 5.68
C ARG A 128 0.39 6.65 5.83
N TYR A 129 0.71 5.96 4.74
CA TYR A 129 0.96 4.52 4.70
C TYR A 129 2.39 4.21 4.24
N ALA A 130 3.23 5.24 4.22
CA ALA A 130 4.64 5.13 3.89
C ALA A 130 5.43 4.75 5.13
N LEU A 131 6.21 3.66 5.07
CA LEU A 131 7.12 3.19 6.11
C LEU A 131 8.56 3.74 5.94
N SER A 132 8.81 4.49 4.87
CA SER A 132 10.11 5.09 4.56
C SER A 132 9.98 6.58 4.30
N SER A 133 11.09 7.31 4.51
CA SER A 133 11.23 8.72 4.11
C SER A 133 11.20 8.87 2.59
N ASP A 134 11.58 7.81 1.87
CA ASP A 134 11.57 7.74 0.42
C ASP A 134 10.17 7.36 -0.08
N GLN A 135 9.26 8.33 -0.10
CA GLN A 135 7.83 8.16 -0.35
C GLN A 135 7.38 8.77 -1.66
N ILE A 136 6.23 8.30 -2.14
CA ILE A 136 5.45 8.89 -3.24
C ILE A 136 4.18 9.47 -2.63
N ILE A 137 3.75 10.64 -3.10
CA ILE A 137 2.49 11.24 -2.68
C ILE A 137 1.49 11.14 -3.83
N LEU A 138 0.37 10.48 -3.56
CA LEU A 138 -0.77 10.39 -4.46
C LEU A 138 -1.76 11.50 -4.11
N TYR A 139 -2.04 12.37 -5.06
CA TYR A 139 -3.09 13.38 -4.97
C TYR A 139 -4.36 12.83 -5.58
N CYS A 140 -5.44 12.84 -4.79
CA CYS A 140 -6.75 12.42 -5.25
C CYS A 140 -7.61 13.65 -5.58
N LYS A 141 -8.53 13.52 -6.55
CA LYS A 141 -9.49 14.57 -6.95
C LYS A 141 -10.35 15.08 -5.81
N ASP A 142 -10.50 14.30 -4.75
CA ASP A 142 -11.24 14.64 -3.53
C ASP A 142 -10.37 15.34 -2.45
N ASN A 143 -9.27 15.97 -2.86
CA ASN A 143 -8.27 16.63 -1.99
C ASN A 143 -7.57 15.73 -0.97
N ARG A 144 -7.76 14.42 -1.04
CA ARG A 144 -6.99 13.49 -0.20
C ARG A 144 -5.58 13.33 -0.74
N ARG A 145 -4.61 13.37 0.17
CA ARG A 145 -3.19 13.17 -0.11
C ARG A 145 -2.75 11.92 0.62
N ILE A 146 -2.25 10.95 -0.11
CA ILE A 146 -1.88 9.64 0.43
C ILE A 146 -0.40 9.41 0.18
N ALA A 147 0.36 9.22 1.26
CA ALA A 147 1.78 8.90 1.16
C ALA A 147 1.97 7.38 1.21
N ILE A 148 2.71 6.86 0.24
CA ILE A 148 3.09 5.46 0.12
C ILE A 148 4.59 5.34 -0.15
N SER A 149 5.20 4.21 0.16
CA SER A 149 6.63 3.96 -0.08
C SER A 149 6.85 2.59 -0.75
N PRO A 150 6.48 2.42 -2.04
CA PRO A 150 6.75 1.18 -2.72
C PRO A 150 8.27 0.99 -2.89
N TYR A 151 8.73 -0.27 -2.82
CA TYR A 151 10.12 -0.63 -3.03
C TYR A 151 10.57 -0.29 -4.47
N ASP A 152 9.76 -0.68 -5.45
CA ASP A 152 9.93 -0.34 -6.86
C ASP A 152 8.99 0.83 -7.22
N LYS A 153 9.50 2.05 -7.08
CA LYS A 153 8.74 3.27 -7.40
C LYS A 153 8.41 3.41 -8.87
N GLU A 154 9.41 3.12 -9.73
CA GLU A 154 9.24 3.27 -11.18
C GLU A 154 8.24 2.27 -11.73
N GLY A 155 8.34 1.01 -11.28
CA GLY A 155 7.38 -0.02 -11.63
C GLY A 155 5.97 0.32 -11.15
N PHE A 156 5.83 0.85 -9.93
CA PHE A 156 4.56 1.30 -9.36
C PHE A 156 3.95 2.44 -10.19
N ILE A 157 4.72 3.48 -10.51
CA ILE A 157 4.27 4.62 -11.34
C ILE A 157 3.86 4.14 -12.72
N ARG A 158 4.68 3.30 -13.37
CA ARG A 158 4.40 2.73 -14.68
C ARG A 158 3.09 1.94 -14.70
N GLU A 159 2.82 1.16 -13.66
CA GLU A 159 1.57 0.40 -13.56
C GLU A 159 0.37 1.31 -13.32
N THR A 160 0.54 2.36 -12.52
CA THR A 160 -0.50 3.36 -12.28
C THR A 160 -0.88 4.11 -13.56
N ILE A 161 0.11 4.51 -14.37
CA ILE A 161 -0.13 5.19 -15.67
C ILE A 161 -0.84 4.27 -16.66
N LYS A 162 -0.50 2.97 -16.69
CA LYS A 162 -1.19 2.02 -17.56
C LYS A 162 -2.67 1.93 -17.24
N CYS A 163 -3.04 2.01 -15.96
CA CYS A 163 -4.41 1.96 -15.52
C CYS A 163 -5.15 3.29 -15.69
N ASN A 164 -4.45 4.42 -15.52
CA ASN A 164 -5.01 5.77 -15.70
C ASN A 164 -3.98 6.68 -16.39
N PRO A 165 -4.05 6.83 -17.72
CA PRO A 165 -3.07 7.64 -18.47
C PRO A 165 -3.17 9.15 -18.24
N ASP A 166 -4.27 9.63 -17.65
CA ASP A 166 -4.51 11.06 -17.41
C ASP A 166 -3.78 11.61 -16.17
N ILE A 167 -3.05 10.74 -15.45
CA ILE A 167 -2.33 11.11 -14.23
C ILE A 167 -1.11 11.97 -14.57
N LYS A 168 -1.02 13.15 -13.93
CA LYS A 168 0.17 14.01 -14.00
C LYS A 168 1.28 13.46 -13.09
N ILE A 169 2.51 13.44 -13.60
CA ILE A 169 3.69 13.02 -12.83
C ILE A 169 4.55 14.24 -12.60
N THR A 170 4.75 14.61 -11.34
CA THR A 170 5.69 15.67 -10.93
C THR A 170 6.88 15.01 -10.22
N LYS A 171 8.08 15.33 -10.72
CA LYS A 171 9.35 14.84 -10.15
C LYS A 171 9.86 15.80 -9.10
#